data_439502830af98d7f7f31734273536394
#
_entry.id   439502830af98d7f7f31734273536394
#
_cell.length_a   1.000
_cell.length_b   1.000
_cell.length_c   1.000
_cell.angle_alpha   90.00
_cell.angle_beta   90.00
_cell.angle_gamma   90.00
#
_symmetry.space_group_name_H-M   'P 1'
#
loop_
_entity.id
_entity.type
_entity.pdbx_description
1 polymer ?
#
loop_
_entity_poly.entity_id
_entity_poly.type
_entity_poly.pdbx_seq_one_letter_code
_entity_poly.pdbx_strand_id
1 'polypeptide(L)'
;MKKTSFVLALLPACLGLLACSVSNTPNPVRYTLTPPAPESAPAAPAVPFARIAVPAYIDTPQIVTRNSENTVVLNETRIWAEPLARAIQRAVPIQVAQNLYGKKLKDVEKVSVFIDRLDGSLDGEVLISAQIVVSRLTETEMLNDSILFSKSIPVASSEDSYAAYARALSDAVAALSQAVADNLCE
;
A
#
# COMPACT_ATOMS: atom_id res chain seq x y z
N MET A 1 56.21 -52.14 -44.77
CA MET A 1 56.41 -50.71 -44.85
C MET A 1 55.09 -50.04 -45.23
N LYS A 2 54.29 -49.60 -44.28
CA LYS A 2 53.17 -48.67 -44.47
C LYS A 2 52.91 -48.00 -43.10
N LYS A 3 53.28 -46.73 -43.02
CA LYS A 3 52.97 -45.87 -41.89
C LYS A 3 51.56 -45.26 -42.10
N THR A 4 50.66 -45.58 -41.30
CA THR A 4 49.32 -45.03 -41.26
C THR A 4 49.29 -43.79 -40.37
N SER A 5 49.00 -42.67 -40.94
CA SER A 5 48.64 -41.41 -40.27
C SER A 5 47.29 -41.57 -39.62
N PHE A 6 47.26 -41.39 -38.31
CA PHE A 6 46.05 -41.35 -37.49
C PHE A 6 46.12 -40.13 -36.59
N VAL A 7 45.93 -38.94 -37.15
CA VAL A 7 45.72 -37.72 -36.40
C VAL A 7 44.83 -36.83 -37.24
N LEU A 8 43.57 -36.66 -36.92
CA LEU A 8 42.83 -35.45 -37.10
C LEU A 8 41.31 -35.71 -37.04
N ALA A 9 40.77 -35.89 -35.84
CA ALA A 9 39.31 -35.86 -35.67
C ALA A 9 38.94 -35.64 -34.20
N LEU A 10 39.45 -34.56 -33.59
CA LEU A 10 39.04 -34.23 -32.21
C LEU A 10 39.11 -32.73 -32.02
N LEU A 11 38.28 -31.96 -32.79
CA LEU A 11 37.99 -30.56 -32.49
C LEU A 11 36.78 -30.12 -33.32
N PRO A 12 35.57 -30.34 -32.85
CA PRO A 12 34.63 -29.26 -32.59
C PRO A 12 33.55 -29.66 -31.55
N ALA A 13 33.89 -29.78 -30.31
CA ALA A 13 32.88 -30.08 -29.29
C ALA A 13 32.77 -29.01 -28.17
N CYS A 14 33.41 -27.86 -28.30
CA CYS A 14 33.44 -26.83 -27.25
C CYS A 14 32.83 -25.46 -27.63
N LEU A 15 32.02 -25.36 -28.69
CA LEU A 15 31.40 -24.06 -29.09
C LEU A 15 29.90 -23.94 -28.79
N GLY A 16 29.36 -24.75 -27.91
CA GLY A 16 27.90 -24.83 -27.65
C GLY A 16 27.38 -24.31 -26.32
N LEU A 17 28.16 -23.62 -25.48
CA LEU A 17 27.74 -23.33 -24.10
C LEU A 17 27.81 -21.85 -23.70
N LEU A 18 27.58 -20.90 -24.62
CA LEU A 18 27.42 -19.48 -24.26
C LEU A 18 26.10 -18.90 -24.77
N ALA A 19 25.00 -19.64 -24.60
CA ALA A 19 23.68 -19.07 -24.61
C ALA A 19 23.40 -18.56 -23.18
N CYS A 20 24.04 -17.46 -22.76
CA CYS A 20 23.53 -16.65 -21.68
C CYS A 20 22.18 -16.12 -22.13
N SER A 21 21.10 -16.76 -21.70
CA SER A 21 19.76 -16.22 -21.80
C SER A 21 19.75 -14.92 -20.99
N VAL A 22 19.91 -13.79 -21.65
CA VAL A 22 19.56 -12.48 -21.08
C VAL A 22 18.05 -12.51 -20.89
N SER A 23 17.62 -12.87 -19.70
CA SER A 23 16.23 -12.70 -19.29
C SER A 23 15.96 -11.21 -19.35
N ASN A 24 15.28 -10.78 -20.40
CA ASN A 24 14.81 -9.41 -20.56
C ASN A 24 13.63 -9.22 -19.60
N THR A 25 13.93 -9.15 -18.29
CA THR A 25 12.94 -8.88 -17.25
C THR A 25 12.47 -7.44 -17.47
N PRO A 26 11.19 -7.22 -17.81
CA PRO A 26 10.70 -5.87 -18.04
C PRO A 26 10.95 -5.03 -16.80
N ASN A 27 11.40 -3.79 -17.02
CA ASN A 27 11.65 -2.86 -15.91
C ASN A 27 10.34 -2.59 -15.18
N PRO A 28 10.25 -2.82 -13.85
CA PRO A 28 8.98 -2.66 -13.13
C PRO A 28 8.54 -1.20 -13.10
N VAL A 29 7.26 -0.98 -13.34
CA VAL A 29 6.62 0.33 -13.15
C VAL A 29 6.33 0.52 -11.66
N ARG A 30 6.69 1.70 -11.14
CA ARG A 30 6.56 2.02 -9.71
C ARG A 30 5.45 3.03 -9.49
N TYR A 31 4.62 2.77 -8.49
CA TYR A 31 3.50 3.61 -8.08
C TYR A 31 3.73 4.12 -6.66
N THR A 32 3.11 5.23 -6.31
CA THR A 32 3.11 5.80 -4.96
C THR A 32 1.69 6.04 -4.52
N LEU A 33 1.44 6.01 -3.21
CA LEU A 33 0.24 6.66 -2.69
C LEU A 33 0.37 8.16 -2.94
N THR A 34 -0.67 8.79 -3.46
CA THR A 34 -0.71 10.24 -3.64
C THR A 34 -0.95 10.87 -2.26
N PRO A 35 0.03 11.56 -1.67
CA PRO A 35 -0.25 12.34 -0.49
C PRO A 35 -1.18 13.51 -0.89
N PRO A 36 -2.12 13.91 -0.05
CA PRO A 36 -2.81 15.17 -0.24
C PRO A 36 -1.75 16.28 -0.32
N ALA A 37 -1.97 17.23 -1.24
CA ALA A 37 -1.07 18.38 -1.37
C ALA A 37 -0.93 19.05 0.01
N PRO A 38 0.29 19.35 0.47
CA PRO A 38 0.45 20.12 1.67
C PRO A 38 -0.10 21.54 1.38
N GLU A 39 -1.34 21.80 1.72
CA GLU A 39 -1.72 23.18 1.95
C GLU A 39 -0.82 23.70 3.06
N SER A 40 -0.32 24.93 2.91
CA SER A 40 0.51 25.61 3.93
C SER A 40 -0.37 25.89 5.16
N ALA A 41 -0.75 24.85 5.86
CA ALA A 41 -1.54 24.94 7.07
C ALA A 41 -0.62 25.32 8.23
N PRO A 42 -0.99 26.30 9.05
CA PRO A 42 -0.35 26.51 10.34
C PRO A 42 -0.44 25.22 11.15
N ALA A 43 0.43 25.08 12.14
CA ALA A 43 0.62 23.84 12.90
C ALA A 43 -0.73 23.18 13.26
N ALA A 44 -1.00 22.07 12.58
CA ALA A 44 -2.16 21.25 12.86
C ALA A 44 -1.98 20.56 14.22
N PRO A 45 -3.07 20.27 14.97
CA PRO A 45 -2.96 19.62 16.25
C PRO A 45 -2.30 18.24 16.12
N ALA A 46 -1.35 17.95 17.00
CA ALA A 46 -0.71 16.64 17.04
C ALA A 46 -1.69 15.60 17.60
N VAL A 47 -2.02 14.59 16.79
CA VAL A 47 -2.82 13.45 17.25
C VAL A 47 -1.87 12.35 17.72
N PRO A 48 -2.05 11.82 18.95
CA PRO A 48 -1.18 10.81 19.51
C PRO A 48 -1.48 9.42 18.93
N PHE A 49 -0.99 9.15 17.71
CA PHE A 49 -1.10 7.83 17.13
C PHE A 49 -0.20 6.83 17.84
N ALA A 50 -0.81 5.79 18.46
CA ALA A 50 -0.09 4.69 19.08
C ALA A 50 0.27 3.60 18.08
N ARG A 51 -0.62 3.31 17.11
CA ARG A 51 -0.42 2.26 16.12
C ARG A 51 -1.26 2.50 14.88
N ILE A 52 -0.64 2.23 13.71
CA ILE A 52 -1.36 2.03 12.45
C ILE A 52 -0.88 0.69 11.90
N ALA A 53 -1.76 -0.30 11.92
CA ALA A 53 -1.47 -1.65 11.45
C ALA A 53 -2.16 -1.91 10.12
N VAL A 54 -1.47 -2.63 9.23
CA VAL A 54 -1.98 -3.07 7.94
C VAL A 54 -1.93 -4.59 7.84
N PRO A 55 -2.78 -5.22 7.02
CA PRO A 55 -2.73 -6.65 6.80
C PRO A 55 -1.40 -7.08 6.16
N ALA A 56 -0.86 -8.21 6.59
CA ALA A 56 0.43 -8.70 6.10
C ALA A 56 0.44 -8.96 4.58
N TYR A 57 -0.71 -9.32 3.98
CA TYR A 57 -0.77 -9.63 2.54
C TYR A 57 -0.57 -8.41 1.63
N ILE A 58 -0.79 -7.18 2.14
CA ILE A 58 -0.49 -5.93 1.40
C ILE A 58 0.84 -5.30 1.79
N ASP A 59 1.52 -5.80 2.82
CA ASP A 59 2.86 -5.34 3.22
C ASP A 59 3.93 -5.99 2.33
N THR A 60 3.83 -5.73 1.05
CA THR A 60 4.68 -6.28 -0.02
C THR A 60 5.01 -5.17 -1.02
N PRO A 61 6.15 -5.24 -1.73
CA PRO A 61 6.46 -4.29 -2.79
C PRO A 61 5.52 -4.41 -4.00
N GLN A 62 4.88 -5.57 -4.22
CA GLN A 62 3.98 -5.76 -5.36
C GLN A 62 2.63 -5.07 -5.14
N ILE A 63 2.02 -4.58 -6.22
CA ILE A 63 0.62 -4.20 -6.17
C ILE A 63 -0.22 -5.47 -6.06
N VAL A 64 -1.06 -5.51 -5.03
CA VAL A 64 -1.98 -6.60 -4.76
C VAL A 64 -3.34 -6.23 -5.32
N THR A 65 -3.90 -7.11 -6.16
CA THR A 65 -5.27 -7.01 -6.66
C THR A 65 -6.08 -8.22 -6.26
N ARG A 66 -7.40 -8.09 -6.22
CA ARG A 66 -8.30 -9.19 -5.88
C ARG A 66 -9.07 -9.66 -7.11
N ASN A 67 -8.97 -10.94 -7.43
CA ASN A 67 -9.68 -11.56 -8.56
C ASN A 67 -11.02 -12.13 -8.16
N SER A 68 -11.12 -12.61 -6.92
CA SER A 68 -12.33 -13.23 -6.37
C SER A 68 -12.36 -13.06 -4.86
N GLU A 69 -13.42 -13.53 -4.24
CA GLU A 69 -13.61 -13.38 -2.80
C GLU A 69 -12.39 -13.80 -1.96
N ASN A 70 -11.73 -14.90 -2.33
CA ASN A 70 -10.64 -15.50 -1.57
C ASN A 70 -9.29 -15.54 -2.31
N THR A 71 -9.17 -14.83 -3.46
CA THR A 71 -7.95 -14.88 -4.26
C THR A 71 -7.38 -13.49 -4.49
N VAL A 72 -6.14 -13.29 -4.08
CA VAL A 72 -5.35 -12.10 -4.38
C VAL A 72 -4.22 -12.45 -5.36
N VAL A 73 -3.87 -11.48 -6.19
CA VAL A 73 -2.77 -11.59 -7.17
C VAL A 73 -1.74 -10.53 -6.86
N LEU A 74 -0.48 -10.94 -6.77
CA LEU A 74 0.67 -10.07 -6.63
C LEU A 74 1.28 -9.83 -8.01
N ASN A 75 1.40 -8.58 -8.44
CA ASN A 75 1.94 -8.25 -9.74
C ASN A 75 3.46 -8.08 -9.67
N GLU A 76 4.19 -8.84 -10.49
CA GLU A 76 5.66 -8.82 -10.48
C GLU A 76 6.26 -7.57 -11.15
N THR A 77 5.52 -6.95 -12.09
CA THR A 77 6.00 -5.81 -12.88
C THR A 77 5.39 -4.47 -12.48
N ARG A 78 4.38 -4.49 -11.59
CA ARG A 78 3.69 -3.32 -11.06
C ARG A 78 3.90 -3.28 -9.56
N ILE A 79 4.72 -2.38 -9.09
CA ILE A 79 5.19 -2.39 -7.71
C ILE A 79 5.02 -1.01 -7.05
N TRP A 80 4.98 -0.98 -5.76
CA TRP A 80 5.07 0.25 -4.98
C TRP A 80 6.50 0.79 -4.98
N ALA A 81 6.67 2.11 -5.04
CA ALA A 81 7.99 2.75 -4.93
C ALA A 81 8.57 2.67 -3.51
N GLU A 82 7.69 2.48 -2.52
CA GLU A 82 8.02 2.20 -1.12
C GLU A 82 7.02 1.18 -0.56
N PRO A 83 7.32 0.45 0.52
CA PRO A 83 6.36 -0.46 1.15
C PRO A 83 5.05 0.25 1.49
N LEU A 84 3.91 -0.31 1.04
CA LEU A 84 2.60 0.32 1.19
C LEU A 84 2.27 0.61 2.65
N ALA A 85 2.63 -0.30 3.57
CA ALA A 85 2.47 -0.10 5.01
C ALA A 85 3.14 1.19 5.51
N ARG A 86 4.37 1.48 5.07
CA ARG A 86 5.09 2.71 5.43
C ARG A 86 4.43 3.95 4.85
N ALA A 87 3.98 3.88 3.60
CA ALA A 87 3.26 4.97 2.97
C ALA A 87 1.99 5.33 3.75
N ILE A 88 1.19 4.33 4.14
CA ILE A 88 -0.02 4.51 4.93
C ILE A 88 0.29 5.07 6.33
N GLN A 89 1.28 4.50 7.03
CA GLN A 89 1.68 4.95 8.37
C GLN A 89 2.15 6.41 8.39
N ARG A 90 2.71 6.88 7.27
CA ARG A 90 3.08 8.30 7.11
C ARG A 90 1.89 9.16 6.68
N ALA A 91 1.08 8.68 5.73
CA ALA A 91 0.00 9.47 5.13
C ALA A 91 -1.15 9.73 6.11
N VAL A 92 -1.60 8.72 6.86
CA VAL A 92 -2.77 8.82 7.75
C VAL A 92 -2.60 9.92 8.81
N PRO A 93 -1.50 10.00 9.59
CA PRO A 93 -1.34 11.07 10.58
C PRO A 93 -1.35 12.47 9.95
N ILE A 94 -0.71 12.63 8.78
CA ILE A 94 -0.65 13.91 8.07
C ILE A 94 -2.05 14.33 7.62
N GLN A 95 -2.79 13.43 6.97
CA GLN A 95 -4.13 13.70 6.48
C GLN A 95 -5.13 13.96 7.63
N VAL A 96 -5.04 13.20 8.71
CA VAL A 96 -5.85 13.44 9.91
C VAL A 96 -5.58 14.83 10.48
N ALA A 97 -4.31 15.21 10.62
CA ALA A 97 -3.95 16.53 11.12
C ALA A 97 -4.50 17.66 10.20
N GLN A 98 -4.43 17.48 8.87
CA GLN A 98 -5.01 18.43 7.90
C GLN A 98 -6.53 18.52 8.05
N ASN A 99 -7.23 17.40 8.18
CA ASN A 99 -8.68 17.33 8.34
C ASN A 99 -9.17 17.92 9.69
N LEU A 100 -8.29 18.00 10.68
CA LEU A 100 -8.55 18.59 12.00
C LEU A 100 -8.25 20.08 12.08
N TYR A 101 -7.68 20.66 11.03
CA TYR A 101 -7.34 22.08 11.03
C TYR A 101 -8.56 22.97 11.33
N GLY A 102 -8.43 23.85 12.33
CA GLY A 102 -9.50 24.76 12.75
C GLY A 102 -10.66 24.09 13.51
N LYS A 103 -10.58 22.78 13.79
CA LYS A 103 -11.60 22.06 14.56
C LYS A 103 -11.23 21.94 16.02
N LYS A 104 -12.24 21.85 16.89
CA LYS A 104 -12.06 21.59 18.30
C LYS A 104 -11.95 20.08 18.53
N LEU A 105 -10.90 19.66 19.21
CA LEU A 105 -10.63 18.25 19.48
C LEU A 105 -11.18 17.81 20.82
N LYS A 106 -11.66 16.57 20.87
CA LYS A 106 -11.87 15.84 22.11
C LYS A 106 -10.55 15.62 22.83
N ASP A 107 -10.60 15.45 24.13
CA ASP A 107 -9.43 15.03 24.91
C ASP A 107 -9.14 13.54 24.62
N VAL A 108 -8.05 13.27 23.89
CA VAL A 108 -7.69 11.95 23.41
C VAL A 108 -6.28 11.61 23.86
N GLU A 109 -6.13 10.50 24.57
CA GLU A 109 -4.83 9.99 25.04
C GLU A 109 -4.07 9.29 23.92
N LYS A 110 -4.75 8.46 23.12
CA LYS A 110 -4.13 7.77 21.97
C LYS A 110 -5.16 7.30 20.93
N VAL A 111 -4.68 7.18 19.70
CA VAL A 111 -5.45 6.64 18.58
C VAL A 111 -4.72 5.43 18.01
N SER A 112 -5.44 4.34 17.77
CA SER A 112 -4.93 3.18 17.04
C SER A 112 -5.84 2.87 15.86
N VAL A 113 -5.25 2.54 14.71
CA VAL A 113 -5.97 2.17 13.50
C VAL A 113 -5.50 0.79 13.06
N PHE A 114 -6.43 -0.12 12.89
CA PHE A 114 -6.20 -1.48 12.40
C PHE A 114 -6.93 -1.63 11.08
N ILE A 115 -6.19 -1.64 9.98
CA ILE A 115 -6.76 -1.87 8.67
C ILE A 115 -6.88 -3.39 8.50
N ASP A 116 -8.09 -3.90 8.29
CA ASP A 116 -8.36 -5.32 8.10
C ASP A 116 -8.31 -5.71 6.64
N ARG A 117 -8.72 -4.77 5.76
CA ARG A 117 -8.73 -4.95 4.32
C ARG A 117 -8.41 -3.65 3.59
N LEU A 118 -7.57 -3.76 2.56
CA LEU A 118 -7.32 -2.69 1.60
C LEU A 118 -6.87 -3.31 0.28
N ASP A 119 -7.82 -3.69 -0.53
CA ASP A 119 -7.63 -4.27 -1.85
C ASP A 119 -8.88 -4.16 -2.72
N GLY A 120 -8.78 -4.54 -3.98
CA GLY A 120 -9.88 -4.52 -4.92
C GLY A 120 -9.49 -5.02 -6.30
N SER A 121 -10.33 -4.79 -7.31
CA SER A 121 -10.07 -5.14 -8.70
C SER A 121 -9.70 -3.91 -9.54
N LEU A 122 -9.01 -4.15 -10.66
CA LEU A 122 -8.58 -3.07 -11.57
C LEU A 122 -9.72 -2.42 -12.35
N ASP A 123 -10.81 -3.14 -12.51
CA ASP A 123 -12.00 -2.79 -13.29
C ASP A 123 -13.27 -2.60 -12.45
N GLY A 124 -13.14 -2.64 -11.13
CA GLY A 124 -14.26 -2.52 -10.20
C GLY A 124 -14.02 -1.47 -9.15
N GLU A 125 -13.78 -1.91 -7.93
CA GLU A 125 -13.64 -1.04 -6.76
C GLU A 125 -12.52 -1.49 -5.83
N VAL A 126 -12.00 -0.55 -5.05
CA VAL A 126 -11.16 -0.78 -3.89
C VAL A 126 -12.04 -0.76 -2.65
N LEU A 127 -11.95 -1.79 -1.82
CA LEU A 127 -12.59 -1.83 -0.52
C LEU A 127 -11.54 -1.58 0.57
N ILE A 128 -11.84 -0.64 1.47
CA ILE A 128 -11.12 -0.47 2.72
C ILE A 128 -12.06 -0.82 3.88
N SER A 129 -11.56 -1.62 4.83
CA SER A 129 -12.18 -1.81 6.13
C SER A 129 -11.15 -1.68 7.23
N ALA A 130 -11.52 -1.05 8.33
CA ALA A 130 -10.62 -0.76 9.43
C ALA A 130 -11.39 -0.65 10.76
N GLN A 131 -10.68 -0.93 11.84
CA GLN A 131 -11.10 -0.60 13.20
C GLN A 131 -10.30 0.61 13.69
N ILE A 132 -10.99 1.64 14.15
CA ILE A 132 -10.42 2.84 14.77
C ILE A 132 -10.68 2.73 16.27
N VAL A 133 -9.63 2.78 17.09
CA VAL A 133 -9.72 2.75 18.54
C VAL A 133 -9.23 4.08 19.08
N VAL A 134 -10.12 4.82 19.72
CA VAL A 134 -9.84 6.10 20.39
C VAL A 134 -9.84 5.86 21.89
N SER A 135 -8.71 6.06 22.54
CA SER A 135 -8.56 5.92 23.98
C SER A 135 -8.56 7.29 24.65
N ARG A 136 -9.34 7.43 25.69
CA ARG A 136 -9.44 8.63 26.52
C ARG A 136 -9.18 8.27 27.98
N LEU A 137 -8.41 9.10 28.67
CA LEU A 137 -8.18 8.95 30.11
C LEU A 137 -9.25 9.75 30.86
N THR A 138 -10.00 9.09 31.75
CA THR A 138 -10.85 9.73 32.73
C THR A 138 -10.08 9.81 34.04
N GLU A 139 -10.68 10.42 35.06
CA GLU A 139 -10.05 10.53 36.40
C GLU A 139 -9.74 9.16 37.04
N THR A 140 -10.44 8.10 36.60
CA THR A 140 -10.37 6.78 37.23
C THR A 140 -9.96 5.65 36.34
N GLU A 141 -10.18 5.77 34.99
CA GLU A 141 -9.96 4.66 34.06
C GLU A 141 -9.68 5.11 32.62
N MET A 142 -9.12 4.19 31.83
CA MET A 142 -8.94 4.35 30.39
C MET A 142 -10.18 3.84 29.65
N LEU A 143 -10.88 4.71 28.95
CA LEU A 143 -12.00 4.37 28.08
C LEU A 143 -11.50 4.16 26.65
N ASN A 144 -11.99 3.10 25.99
CA ASN A 144 -11.67 2.80 24.61
C ASN A 144 -12.96 2.76 23.78
N ASP A 145 -13.11 3.70 22.88
CA ASP A 145 -14.17 3.70 21.88
C ASP A 145 -13.65 2.98 20.63
N SER A 146 -14.38 1.98 20.15
CA SER A 146 -14.03 1.23 18.95
C SER A 146 -15.06 1.50 17.87
N ILE A 147 -14.58 2.00 16.73
CA ILE A 147 -15.39 2.38 15.58
C ILE A 147 -14.99 1.50 14.41
N LEU A 148 -15.96 0.85 13.79
CA LEU A 148 -15.75 0.10 12.54
C LEU A 148 -15.97 1.05 11.36
N PHE A 149 -15.03 1.07 10.46
CA PHE A 149 -15.07 1.84 9.22
C PHE A 149 -15.01 0.90 8.02
N SER A 150 -15.87 1.13 7.03
CA SER A 150 -15.79 0.43 5.75
C SER A 150 -16.22 1.37 4.63
N LYS A 151 -15.49 1.34 3.53
CA LYS A 151 -15.81 2.14 2.34
C LYS A 151 -15.34 1.46 1.07
N SER A 152 -16.15 1.61 0.02
CA SER A 152 -15.80 1.21 -1.33
C SER A 152 -15.49 2.45 -2.18
N ILE A 153 -14.44 2.38 -2.98
CA ILE A 153 -13.98 3.45 -3.88
C ILE A 153 -13.92 2.87 -5.30
N PRO A 154 -14.70 3.40 -6.25
CA PRO A 154 -14.66 2.91 -7.63
C PRO A 154 -13.30 3.22 -8.27
N VAL A 155 -12.78 2.27 -9.03
CA VAL A 155 -11.59 2.45 -9.87
C VAL A 155 -12.04 3.10 -11.19
N ALA A 156 -11.53 4.29 -11.47
CA ALA A 156 -11.87 4.99 -12.71
C ALA A 156 -11.32 4.26 -13.93
N SER A 157 -12.07 4.23 -15.03
CA SER A 157 -11.57 3.73 -16.30
C SER A 157 -10.39 4.58 -16.78
N SER A 158 -9.28 3.93 -17.12
CA SER A 158 -8.05 4.60 -17.54
C SER A 158 -7.23 3.70 -18.47
N GLU A 159 -6.41 4.30 -19.34
CA GLU A 159 -5.42 3.57 -20.13
C GLU A 159 -4.40 2.84 -19.24
N ASP A 160 -3.99 3.45 -18.12
CA ASP A 160 -3.22 2.79 -17.08
C ASP A 160 -4.14 2.42 -15.90
N SER A 161 -4.68 1.21 -15.94
CA SER A 161 -5.57 0.68 -14.89
C SER A 161 -4.88 0.58 -13.53
N TYR A 162 -3.57 0.34 -13.49
CA TYR A 162 -2.82 0.33 -12.23
C TYR A 162 -2.62 1.72 -11.63
N ALA A 163 -2.45 2.75 -12.45
CA ALA A 163 -2.43 4.13 -11.96
C ALA A 163 -3.78 4.55 -11.40
N ALA A 164 -4.88 4.17 -12.06
CA ALA A 164 -6.24 4.40 -11.56
C ALA A 164 -6.49 3.65 -10.25
N TYR A 165 -6.04 2.40 -10.17
CA TYR A 165 -6.13 1.58 -8.95
C TYR A 165 -5.32 2.18 -7.79
N ALA A 166 -4.07 2.61 -8.03
CA ALA A 166 -3.25 3.28 -7.02
C ALA A 166 -3.89 4.59 -6.51
N ARG A 167 -4.59 5.31 -7.38
CA ARG A 167 -5.37 6.51 -7.00
C ARG A 167 -6.56 6.12 -6.13
N ALA A 168 -7.33 5.10 -6.50
CA ALA A 168 -8.45 4.62 -5.70
C ALA A 168 -8.01 4.13 -4.31
N LEU A 169 -6.83 3.48 -4.20
CA LEU A 169 -6.21 3.14 -2.91
C LEU A 169 -5.85 4.40 -2.10
N SER A 170 -5.33 5.43 -2.75
CA SER A 170 -5.03 6.72 -2.09
C SER A 170 -6.30 7.39 -1.56
N ASP A 171 -7.38 7.37 -2.36
CA ASP A 171 -8.68 7.92 -1.97
C ASP A 171 -9.31 7.12 -0.81
N ALA A 172 -9.11 5.80 -0.79
CA ALA A 172 -9.54 4.94 0.31
C ALA A 172 -8.82 5.30 1.63
N VAL A 173 -7.51 5.53 1.57
CA VAL A 173 -6.71 5.96 2.73
C VAL A 173 -7.12 7.36 3.19
N ALA A 174 -7.41 8.27 2.26
CA ALA A 174 -7.91 9.61 2.57
C ALA A 174 -9.29 9.55 3.26
N ALA A 175 -10.19 8.68 2.79
CA ALA A 175 -11.49 8.47 3.42
C ALA A 175 -11.39 7.89 4.84
N LEU A 176 -10.46 6.97 5.08
CA LEU A 176 -10.15 6.47 6.43
C LEU A 176 -9.64 7.61 7.32
N SER A 177 -8.70 8.42 6.82
CA SER A 177 -8.14 9.56 7.56
C SER A 177 -9.21 10.59 7.91
N GLN A 178 -10.18 10.84 7.02
CA GLN A 178 -11.34 11.70 7.31
C GLN A 178 -12.21 11.09 8.41
N ALA A 179 -12.51 9.80 8.34
CA ALA A 179 -13.28 9.12 9.38
C ALA A 179 -12.60 9.16 10.76
N VAL A 180 -11.28 9.01 10.80
CA VAL A 180 -10.50 9.19 12.04
C VAL A 180 -10.69 10.61 12.57
N ALA A 181 -10.50 11.63 11.73
CA ALA A 181 -10.63 13.03 12.11
C ALA A 181 -12.03 13.35 12.66
N ASP A 182 -13.09 12.85 11.99
CA ASP A 182 -14.48 13.10 12.40
C ASP A 182 -14.80 12.51 13.78
N ASN A 183 -14.15 11.40 14.15
CA ASN A 183 -14.31 10.80 15.49
C ASN A 183 -13.51 11.51 16.58
N LEU A 184 -12.54 12.35 16.21
CA LEU A 184 -11.72 13.14 17.14
C LEU A 184 -12.27 14.55 17.38
N CYS A 185 -13.26 15.02 16.60
CA CYS A 185 -13.90 16.33 16.76
C CYS A 185 -15.05 16.29 17.77
N GLU A 186 -15.26 17.42 18.48
CA GLU A 186 -16.44 17.67 19.30
C GLU A 186 -17.68 17.90 18.46
#